data_a44dd9240f952fb524999ab86b74b98b
#
_entry.id   a44dd9240f952fb524999ab86b74b98b
#
_cell.length_a   1.000
_cell.length_b   1.000
_cell.length_c   1.000
_cell.angle_alpha   90.00
_cell.angle_beta   90.00
_cell.angle_gamma   90.00
#
_symmetry.space_group_name_H-M   'P 1'
#
loop_
_entity.id
_entity.type
_entity.pdbx_description
1 polymer ?
#
loop_
_entity_poly.entity_id
_entity_poly.type
_entity_poly.pdbx_seq_one_letter_code
_entity_poly.pdbx_strand_id
1 'polypeptide(L)'
;MRHLIMTSIGEEPVSFEDYICDDGNGAGPFKIKCTMYRKGEKVYLDFDGTDPQSEYSINFYLNENMFRMFFGIYMVMVFDPQILFNDGFYDLVEVNIPEGSLLKPTFPAALSCRTHALGRIFDVLGALLGQKTPDFLCAAGFSSSPHLMFSGFDENNEWYQLFQIGFGGIPGKPFGDGPDGHSLWPDFTNVPNEFLERYFPMVIEKYTTEADSGGAGVFRGGNGVNMTYRFTQDGQISIHDDRWFVPPWGVNGGQPAKRSWKKLTRADGSVEMLGAKVDRINVHEGDSLQYVTWGGGGWGDPLERDPELVAKEIRQGLVTNKGALDYGVVMSRGKVDMAKTKILRAKMRRERGNIEVFNYGPNIETLRKNSMKETGLPAPKQPIWKSAPIAEAAE
;
A
#
# COMPACT_ATOMS: atom_id res chain seq x y z
N MET A 1 -3.38 25.09 14.94
CA MET A 1 -4.11 24.55 13.79
C MET A 1 -4.52 25.60 12.77
N ARG A 2 -5.31 26.66 13.10
CA ARG A 2 -5.75 27.71 12.14
C ARG A 2 -4.59 28.33 11.36
N HIS A 3 -3.53 28.76 12.04
CA HIS A 3 -2.34 29.32 11.39
C HIS A 3 -1.69 28.31 10.44
N LEU A 4 -1.56 27.04 10.86
CA LEU A 4 -1.01 25.97 10.04
C LEU A 4 -1.83 25.76 8.76
N ILE A 5 -3.16 25.69 8.86
CA ILE A 5 -4.06 25.59 7.71
C ILE A 5 -3.84 26.74 6.72
N MET A 6 -3.80 27.97 7.24
CA MET A 6 -3.63 29.15 6.39
C MET A 6 -2.27 29.22 5.68
N THR A 7 -1.22 28.71 6.32
CA THR A 7 0.14 28.72 5.75
C THR A 7 0.45 27.52 4.85
N SER A 8 -0.18 26.37 5.12
CA SER A 8 0.14 25.11 4.43
C SER A 8 -0.85 24.73 3.33
N ILE A 9 -2.11 25.22 3.38
CA ILE A 9 -3.14 24.85 2.43
C ILE A 9 -3.58 26.07 1.62
N GLY A 10 -3.32 26.07 0.32
CA GLY A 10 -3.75 27.12 -0.60
C GLY A 10 -5.25 27.04 -0.93
N GLU A 11 -5.78 28.13 -1.52
CA GLU A 11 -7.20 28.24 -1.90
C GLU A 11 -7.52 27.46 -3.18
N GLU A 12 -6.56 27.32 -4.10
CA GLU A 12 -6.75 26.56 -5.34
C GLU A 12 -7.02 25.08 -5.04
N PRO A 13 -8.08 24.50 -5.62
CA PRO A 13 -8.36 23.08 -5.45
C PRO A 13 -7.25 22.19 -6.00
N VAL A 14 -6.91 21.14 -5.26
CA VAL A 14 -6.10 20.02 -5.74
C VAL A 14 -6.87 18.73 -5.56
N SER A 15 -6.73 17.81 -6.50
CA SER A 15 -7.39 16.52 -6.47
C SER A 15 -6.38 15.38 -6.56
N PHE A 16 -6.69 14.28 -5.93
CA PHE A 16 -5.91 13.06 -6.03
C PHE A 16 -6.81 11.82 -5.91
N GLU A 17 -6.39 10.73 -6.54
CA GLU A 17 -7.09 9.44 -6.45
C GLU A 17 -6.13 8.29 -6.32
N ASP A 18 -6.55 7.25 -5.61
CA ASP A 18 -5.84 5.98 -5.48
C ASP A 18 -6.85 4.83 -5.41
N TYR A 19 -6.36 3.58 -5.46
CA TYR A 19 -7.21 2.44 -5.73
C TYR A 19 -7.03 1.32 -4.68
N ILE A 20 -8.15 0.69 -4.31
CA ILE A 20 -8.18 -0.66 -3.73
C ILE A 20 -8.20 -1.64 -4.91
N CYS A 21 -7.32 -2.64 -4.92
CA CYS A 21 -7.08 -3.48 -6.10
C CYS A 21 -8.28 -4.32 -6.50
N ASP A 22 -9.01 -4.87 -5.54
CA ASP A 22 -10.18 -5.73 -5.77
C ASP A 22 -11.04 -5.87 -4.50
N ASP A 23 -12.21 -6.48 -4.66
CA ASP A 23 -13.17 -6.76 -3.58
C ASP A 23 -13.06 -8.18 -2.99
N GLY A 24 -12.12 -9.00 -3.48
CA GLY A 24 -12.02 -10.41 -3.13
C GLY A 24 -12.95 -11.34 -3.91
N ASN A 25 -13.84 -10.80 -4.75
CA ASN A 25 -14.76 -11.55 -5.60
C ASN A 25 -14.55 -11.30 -7.10
N GLY A 26 -13.42 -10.72 -7.43
CA GLY A 26 -12.95 -10.54 -8.80
C GLY A 26 -13.35 -9.23 -9.48
N ALA A 27 -14.00 -8.29 -8.77
CA ALA A 27 -14.21 -6.94 -9.27
C ALA A 27 -13.15 -5.97 -8.74
N GLY A 28 -12.79 -4.95 -9.53
CA GLY A 28 -11.83 -3.90 -9.17
C GLY A 28 -11.15 -3.27 -10.41
N PRO A 29 -10.23 -2.34 -10.22
CA PRO A 29 -9.95 -1.67 -8.96
C PRO A 29 -11.05 -0.68 -8.58
N PHE A 30 -11.14 -0.35 -7.29
CA PHE A 30 -12.09 0.60 -6.72
C PHE A 30 -11.38 1.89 -6.35
N LYS A 31 -11.91 3.01 -6.81
CA LYS A 31 -11.31 4.32 -6.67
C LYS A 31 -11.75 5.02 -5.39
N ILE A 32 -10.78 5.60 -4.69
CA ILE A 32 -10.99 6.62 -3.66
C ILE A 32 -10.40 7.92 -4.18
N LYS A 33 -11.23 8.97 -4.24
CA LYS A 33 -10.85 10.30 -4.72
C LYS A 33 -11.16 11.34 -3.65
N CYS A 34 -10.28 12.32 -3.52
CA CYS A 34 -10.54 13.50 -2.69
C CYS A 34 -10.05 14.75 -3.39
N THR A 35 -10.82 15.84 -3.25
CA THR A 35 -10.43 17.19 -3.63
C THR A 35 -10.29 18.03 -2.37
N MET A 36 -9.15 18.72 -2.23
CA MET A 36 -8.84 19.57 -1.07
C MET A 36 -8.63 20.99 -1.52
N TYR A 37 -9.24 21.93 -0.80
CA TYR A 37 -9.04 23.37 -0.97
C TYR A 37 -9.33 24.11 0.34
N ARG A 38 -8.94 25.38 0.41
CA ARG A 38 -9.21 26.26 1.55
C ARG A 38 -10.11 27.42 1.13
N LYS A 39 -11.03 27.81 2.01
CA LYS A 39 -11.77 29.08 1.93
C LYS A 39 -11.65 29.81 3.27
N GLY A 40 -11.00 30.97 3.27
CA GLY A 40 -10.70 31.67 4.51
C GLY A 40 -9.86 30.81 5.45
N GLU A 41 -10.34 30.52 6.63
CA GLU A 41 -9.66 29.71 7.66
C GLU A 41 -10.05 28.23 7.62
N LYS A 42 -11.00 27.83 6.75
CA LYS A 42 -11.54 26.47 6.67
C LYS A 42 -10.95 25.67 5.52
N VAL A 43 -10.61 24.41 5.79
CA VAL A 43 -10.26 23.40 4.80
C VAL A 43 -11.50 22.62 4.41
N TYR A 44 -11.62 22.35 3.13
CA TYR A 44 -12.68 21.52 2.54
C TYR A 44 -12.05 20.27 1.97
N LEU A 45 -12.59 19.12 2.37
CA LEU A 45 -12.23 17.78 1.87
C LEU A 45 -13.48 17.19 1.24
N ASP A 46 -13.46 17.05 -0.09
CA ASP A 46 -14.56 16.57 -0.87
C ASP A 46 -14.22 15.23 -1.54
N PHE A 47 -14.91 14.18 -1.13
CA PHE A 47 -14.74 12.82 -1.65
C PHE A 47 -15.64 12.48 -2.83
N ASP A 48 -16.26 13.48 -3.46
CA ASP A 48 -17.03 13.27 -4.68
C ASP A 48 -16.16 12.64 -5.79
N GLY A 49 -16.75 11.65 -6.47
CA GLY A 49 -16.03 10.80 -7.43
C GLY A 49 -15.31 9.59 -6.83
N THR A 50 -15.44 9.35 -5.51
CA THR A 50 -15.15 8.03 -4.92
C THR A 50 -16.18 7.02 -5.40
N ASP A 51 -15.73 5.79 -5.71
CA ASP A 51 -16.61 4.75 -6.22
C ASP A 51 -17.73 4.39 -5.23
N PRO A 52 -18.89 3.92 -5.73
CA PRO A 52 -19.96 3.37 -4.90
C PRO A 52 -19.50 2.23 -4.00
N GLN A 53 -20.29 1.97 -2.94
CA GLN A 53 -20.03 0.83 -2.05
C GLN A 53 -19.98 -0.49 -2.81
N SER A 54 -19.09 -1.38 -2.35
CA SER A 54 -19.02 -2.76 -2.82
C SER A 54 -20.03 -3.64 -2.08
N GLU A 55 -20.50 -4.71 -2.72
CA GLU A 55 -21.26 -5.79 -2.07
C GLU A 55 -20.37 -6.61 -1.12
N TYR A 56 -19.04 -6.49 -1.24
CA TYR A 56 -18.04 -7.22 -0.47
C TYR A 56 -17.33 -6.34 0.54
N SER A 57 -16.47 -6.92 1.36
CA SER A 57 -16.00 -6.41 2.65
C SER A 57 -14.95 -5.29 2.61
N ILE A 58 -14.79 -4.59 1.49
CA ILE A 58 -13.82 -3.49 1.34
C ILE A 58 -14.33 -2.11 1.74
N ASN A 59 -15.60 -1.97 2.10
CA ASN A 59 -16.18 -0.69 2.50
C ASN A 59 -15.62 -0.23 3.84
N PHE A 60 -15.61 1.07 4.04
CA PHE A 60 -15.20 1.69 5.29
C PHE A 60 -16.19 2.79 5.67
N TYR A 61 -16.90 2.62 6.78
CA TYR A 61 -17.80 3.64 7.27
C TYR A 61 -17.02 4.67 8.09
N LEU A 62 -16.88 5.85 7.51
CA LEU A 62 -16.32 7.02 8.17
C LEU A 62 -17.38 8.12 8.26
N ASN A 63 -17.77 8.50 9.47
CA ASN A 63 -18.55 9.72 9.61
C ASN A 63 -17.61 10.95 9.52
N GLU A 64 -18.19 12.10 9.24
CA GLU A 64 -17.46 13.35 9.01
C GLU A 64 -16.60 13.76 10.21
N ASN A 65 -17.06 13.51 11.44
CA ASN A 65 -16.30 13.85 12.65
C ASN A 65 -15.06 12.97 12.83
N MET A 66 -15.19 11.66 12.58
CA MET A 66 -14.03 10.75 12.56
C MET A 66 -13.02 11.20 11.50
N PHE A 67 -13.51 11.61 10.33
CA PHE A 67 -12.64 12.07 9.27
C PHE A 67 -11.91 13.36 9.65
N ARG A 68 -12.60 14.33 10.25
CA ARG A 68 -12.00 15.55 10.81
C ARG A 68 -10.90 15.21 11.82
N MET A 69 -11.16 14.25 12.70
CA MET A 69 -10.17 13.77 13.68
C MET A 69 -8.93 13.21 12.99
N PHE A 70 -9.09 12.29 12.03
CA PHE A 70 -7.96 11.71 11.29
C PHE A 70 -7.15 12.77 10.55
N PHE A 71 -7.82 13.69 9.86
CA PHE A 71 -7.15 14.77 9.16
C PHE A 71 -6.38 15.68 10.12
N GLY A 72 -6.96 16.02 11.25
CA GLY A 72 -6.30 16.85 12.27
C GLY A 72 -5.09 16.17 12.88
N ILE A 73 -5.18 14.89 13.21
CA ILE A 73 -4.03 14.11 13.69
C ILE A 73 -2.94 14.07 12.62
N TYR A 74 -3.30 13.82 11.35
CA TYR A 74 -2.35 13.80 10.25
C TYR A 74 -1.62 15.15 10.09
N MET A 75 -2.35 16.25 10.13
CA MET A 75 -1.78 17.61 10.09
C MET A 75 -0.79 17.86 11.24
N VAL A 76 -1.15 17.45 12.46
CA VAL A 76 -0.26 17.60 13.63
C VAL A 76 1.00 16.74 13.47
N MET A 77 0.85 15.47 13.10
CA MET A 77 1.98 14.54 12.96
C MET A 77 2.95 14.97 11.86
N VAL A 78 2.44 15.50 10.75
CA VAL A 78 3.26 15.84 9.58
C VAL A 78 3.92 17.21 9.73
N PHE A 79 3.21 18.21 10.23
CA PHE A 79 3.67 19.59 10.16
C PHE A 79 4.18 20.14 11.50
N ASP A 80 3.48 19.88 12.60
CA ASP A 80 3.87 20.43 13.90
C ASP A 80 3.35 19.55 15.06
N PRO A 81 4.16 18.60 15.55
CA PRO A 81 3.77 17.72 16.65
C PRO A 81 3.65 18.44 18.01
N GLN A 82 3.97 19.74 18.10
CA GLN A 82 3.78 20.54 19.31
C GLN A 82 2.36 21.08 19.44
N ILE A 83 1.55 20.99 18.39
CA ILE A 83 0.15 21.43 18.45
C ILE A 83 -0.64 20.47 19.33
N LEU A 84 -1.26 21.01 20.38
CA LEU A 84 -2.17 20.24 21.23
C LEU A 84 -3.47 19.94 20.46
N PHE A 85 -3.75 18.65 20.31
CA PHE A 85 -4.93 18.17 19.64
C PHE A 85 -6.16 18.25 20.57
N ASN A 86 -7.23 18.88 20.09
CA ASN A 86 -8.52 18.96 20.78
C ASN A 86 -9.64 19.21 19.76
N ASP A 87 -10.89 19.08 20.17
CA ASP A 87 -12.07 19.17 19.30
C ASP A 87 -12.27 20.57 18.68
N GLY A 88 -11.61 21.62 19.20
CA GLY A 88 -11.74 22.97 18.68
C GLY A 88 -11.25 23.16 17.24
N PHE A 89 -10.55 22.20 16.66
CA PHE A 89 -10.18 22.28 15.25
C PHE A 89 -11.27 21.75 14.30
N TYR A 90 -12.30 21.02 14.78
CA TYR A 90 -13.36 20.46 13.93
C TYR A 90 -14.09 21.53 13.12
N ASP A 91 -14.27 22.72 13.67
CA ASP A 91 -14.89 23.85 12.98
C ASP A 91 -14.05 24.39 11.81
N LEU A 92 -12.77 24.02 11.76
CA LEU A 92 -11.85 24.41 10.69
C LEU A 92 -11.85 23.45 9.50
N VAL A 93 -12.53 22.30 9.61
CA VAL A 93 -12.51 21.24 8.59
C VAL A 93 -13.93 20.89 8.17
N GLU A 94 -14.25 21.13 6.92
CA GLU A 94 -15.49 20.71 6.28
C GLU A 94 -15.22 19.46 5.44
N VAL A 95 -16.05 18.43 5.63
CA VAL A 95 -15.90 17.15 4.94
C VAL A 95 -17.19 16.78 4.24
N ASN A 96 -17.11 16.48 2.95
CA ASN A 96 -18.19 15.89 2.18
C ASN A 96 -17.83 14.45 1.79
N ILE A 97 -18.62 13.47 2.23
CA ILE A 97 -18.49 12.07 1.85
C ILE A 97 -19.81 11.62 1.24
N PRO A 98 -19.86 11.29 -0.07
CA PRO A 98 -21.09 10.88 -0.73
C PRO A 98 -21.68 9.63 -0.06
N GLU A 99 -22.98 9.68 0.23
CA GLU A 99 -23.72 8.54 0.77
C GLU A 99 -23.81 7.42 -0.27
N GLY A 100 -23.69 6.17 0.17
CA GLY A 100 -23.61 5.01 -0.71
C GLY A 100 -22.25 4.81 -1.38
N SER A 101 -21.25 5.62 -1.04
CA SER A 101 -19.86 5.40 -1.50
C SER A 101 -19.13 4.36 -0.65
N LEU A 102 -17.94 3.93 -1.11
CA LEU A 102 -17.02 3.07 -0.34
C LEU A 102 -16.72 3.59 1.08
N LEU A 103 -16.75 4.92 1.28
CA LEU A 103 -16.39 5.57 2.52
C LEU A 103 -17.59 5.94 3.40
N LYS A 104 -18.81 5.89 2.86
CA LYS A 104 -20.06 6.11 3.58
C LYS A 104 -21.13 5.16 3.05
N PRO A 105 -20.91 3.84 3.21
CA PRO A 105 -21.84 2.85 2.70
C PRO A 105 -23.17 2.88 3.48
N THR A 106 -24.26 2.60 2.78
CA THR A 106 -25.58 2.42 3.36
C THR A 106 -25.78 0.98 3.82
N PHE A 107 -26.50 0.79 4.91
CA PHE A 107 -26.81 -0.55 5.45
C PHE A 107 -27.73 -1.34 4.49
N PRO A 108 -27.51 -2.65 4.32
CA PRO A 108 -26.41 -3.46 4.84
C PRO A 108 -25.12 -3.30 4.02
N ALA A 109 -23.97 -3.26 4.73
CA ALA A 109 -22.65 -3.16 4.09
C ALA A 109 -21.62 -4.02 4.83
N ALA A 110 -20.76 -4.68 4.05
CA ALA A 110 -19.67 -5.50 4.58
C ALA A 110 -18.42 -4.64 4.82
N LEU A 111 -17.79 -4.73 6.00
CA LEU A 111 -16.73 -3.83 6.48
C LEU A 111 -15.46 -4.54 6.93
N SER A 112 -15.32 -5.84 6.71
CA SER A 112 -14.23 -6.66 7.30
C SER A 112 -12.82 -6.19 6.87
N CYS A 113 -12.62 -5.89 5.59
CA CYS A 113 -11.33 -5.45 5.04
C CYS A 113 -11.19 -3.90 4.97
N ARG A 114 -11.85 -3.17 5.86
CA ARG A 114 -11.89 -1.71 5.87
C ARG A 114 -10.52 -1.01 5.93
N THR A 115 -9.49 -1.71 6.43
CA THR A 115 -8.14 -1.15 6.55
C THR A 115 -7.50 -0.81 5.20
N HIS A 116 -7.93 -1.45 4.11
CA HIS A 116 -7.47 -1.10 2.76
C HIS A 116 -7.97 0.28 2.34
N ALA A 117 -9.26 0.58 2.60
CA ALA A 117 -9.83 1.91 2.33
C ALA A 117 -9.16 2.98 3.20
N LEU A 118 -8.98 2.72 4.50
CA LEU A 118 -8.32 3.64 5.42
C LEU A 118 -6.88 3.93 4.98
N GLY A 119 -6.13 2.90 4.59
CA GLY A 119 -4.78 3.07 4.08
C GLY A 119 -4.72 3.93 2.81
N ARG A 120 -5.67 3.73 1.87
CA ARG A 120 -5.75 4.58 0.66
C ARG A 120 -6.09 6.02 0.99
N ILE A 121 -6.92 6.29 1.99
CA ILE A 121 -7.19 7.65 2.47
C ILE A 121 -5.89 8.34 2.92
N PHE A 122 -5.01 7.66 3.65
CA PHE A 122 -3.72 8.24 4.04
C PHE A 122 -2.83 8.56 2.84
N ASP A 123 -2.73 7.67 1.84
CA ASP A 123 -1.99 7.94 0.61
C ASP A 123 -2.59 9.15 -0.14
N VAL A 124 -3.93 9.21 -0.27
CA VAL A 124 -4.63 10.32 -0.92
C VAL A 124 -4.41 11.65 -0.19
N LEU A 125 -4.55 11.68 1.15
CA LEU A 125 -4.32 12.89 1.93
C LEU A 125 -2.86 13.33 1.89
N GLY A 126 -1.92 12.39 1.96
CA GLY A 126 -0.49 12.66 1.82
C GLY A 126 -0.15 13.32 0.48
N ALA A 127 -0.73 12.81 -0.61
CA ALA A 127 -0.57 13.38 -1.94
C ALA A 127 -1.19 14.78 -2.05
N LEU A 128 -2.37 15.01 -1.49
CA LEU A 128 -3.03 16.32 -1.51
C LEU A 128 -2.24 17.36 -0.72
N LEU A 129 -1.84 17.05 0.50
CA LEU A 129 -1.03 17.92 1.34
C LEU A 129 0.34 18.19 0.70
N GLY A 130 0.98 17.17 0.15
CA GLY A 130 2.27 17.29 -0.53
C GLY A 130 2.21 18.14 -1.80
N GLN A 131 1.08 18.20 -2.52
CA GLN A 131 0.90 19.13 -3.63
C GLN A 131 0.88 20.60 -3.17
N LYS A 132 0.42 20.85 -1.94
CA LYS A 132 0.40 22.19 -1.34
C LYS A 132 1.71 22.54 -0.64
N THR A 133 2.39 21.54 -0.11
CA THR A 133 3.65 21.66 0.63
C THR A 133 4.64 20.63 0.12
N PRO A 134 5.31 20.89 -1.03
CA PRO A 134 6.20 19.90 -1.70
C PRO A 134 7.30 19.33 -0.80
N ASP A 135 7.75 20.09 0.19
CA ASP A 135 8.76 19.63 1.17
C ASP A 135 8.27 18.47 2.05
N PHE A 136 6.95 18.20 2.07
CA PHE A 136 6.34 17.10 2.79
C PHE A 136 5.76 16.01 1.88
N LEU A 137 5.88 16.15 0.56
CA LEU A 137 5.37 15.16 -0.38
C LEU A 137 6.15 13.84 -0.25
N CYS A 138 5.49 12.82 0.27
CA CYS A 138 5.99 11.44 0.30
C CYS A 138 5.38 10.62 -0.84
N ALA A 139 6.03 9.53 -1.25
CA ALA A 139 5.45 8.56 -2.16
C ALA A 139 4.37 7.72 -1.47
N ALA A 140 3.67 6.84 -2.21
CA ALA A 140 2.78 5.86 -1.61
C ALA A 140 3.55 4.77 -0.88
N GLY A 141 2.99 4.26 0.22
CA GLY A 141 3.70 3.29 1.01
C GLY A 141 2.89 2.09 1.44
N PHE A 142 3.35 1.51 2.52
CA PHE A 142 2.67 0.45 3.22
C PHE A 142 1.48 1.02 4.00
N SER A 143 0.46 1.39 3.26
CA SER A 143 -0.75 2.05 3.73
C SER A 143 -1.91 1.06 3.83
N SER A 144 -1.68 -0.08 4.47
CA SER A 144 -2.68 -1.10 4.75
C SER A 144 -2.20 -1.99 5.90
N SER A 145 -2.99 -3.01 6.20
CA SER A 145 -2.72 -3.99 7.23
C SER A 145 -3.01 -5.36 6.62
N PRO A 146 -2.06 -5.96 5.90
CA PRO A 146 -2.24 -7.31 5.38
C PRO A 146 -2.30 -8.31 6.53
N HIS A 147 -3.20 -9.29 6.40
CA HIS A 147 -3.42 -10.30 7.41
C HIS A 147 -3.28 -11.70 6.82
N LEU A 148 -2.63 -12.57 7.57
CA LEU A 148 -2.73 -14.02 7.42
C LEU A 148 -3.47 -14.55 8.64
N MET A 149 -4.57 -15.24 8.41
CA MET A 149 -5.27 -16.02 9.43
C MET A 149 -5.04 -17.49 9.12
N PHE A 150 -4.70 -18.26 10.13
CA PHE A 150 -4.59 -19.72 10.04
C PHE A 150 -5.34 -20.35 11.18
N SER A 151 -6.26 -21.27 10.88
CA SER A 151 -7.11 -21.92 11.86
C SER A 151 -7.27 -23.41 11.58
N GLY A 152 -7.53 -24.15 12.63
CA GLY A 152 -7.76 -25.59 12.58
C GLY A 152 -8.10 -26.15 13.95
N PHE A 153 -7.99 -27.46 14.09
CA PHE A 153 -8.14 -28.16 15.36
C PHE A 153 -6.84 -28.89 15.66
N ASP A 154 -6.39 -28.81 16.90
CA ASP A 154 -5.19 -29.52 17.35
C ASP A 154 -5.47 -31.02 17.58
N GLU A 155 -4.46 -31.76 18.06
CA GLU A 155 -4.54 -33.19 18.35
C GLU A 155 -5.55 -33.55 19.44
N ASN A 156 -5.94 -32.58 20.28
CA ASN A 156 -6.96 -32.73 21.33
C ASN A 156 -8.34 -32.29 20.84
N ASN A 157 -8.48 -31.96 19.54
CA ASN A 157 -9.69 -31.39 18.93
C ASN A 157 -10.07 -30.03 19.53
N GLU A 158 -9.09 -29.27 20.04
CA GLU A 158 -9.27 -27.88 20.46
C GLU A 158 -9.04 -26.95 19.29
N TRP A 159 -9.95 -25.98 19.09
CA TRP A 159 -9.85 -25.03 17.99
C TRP A 159 -8.76 -23.97 18.27
N TYR A 160 -7.92 -23.71 17.26
CA TYR A 160 -6.96 -22.61 17.29
C TYR A 160 -7.18 -21.65 16.14
N GLN A 161 -6.79 -20.38 16.33
CA GLN A 161 -6.71 -19.38 15.28
C GLN A 161 -5.50 -18.48 15.50
N LEU A 162 -4.60 -18.45 14.52
CA LEU A 162 -3.57 -17.44 14.39
C LEU A 162 -4.13 -16.23 13.62
N PHE A 163 -3.82 -15.05 14.10
CA PHE A 163 -4.00 -13.79 13.37
C PHE A 163 -2.66 -13.08 13.30
N GLN A 164 -2.03 -13.10 12.12
CA GLN A 164 -0.72 -12.50 11.89
C GLN A 164 -0.86 -11.28 10.98
N ILE A 165 -0.30 -10.15 11.40
CA ILE A 165 -0.25 -8.93 10.59
C ILE A 165 1.05 -8.93 9.79
N GLY A 166 0.96 -8.64 8.48
CA GLY A 166 2.13 -8.42 7.65
C GLY A 166 2.63 -6.98 7.75
N PHE A 167 3.91 -6.78 7.54
CA PHE A 167 4.59 -5.50 7.41
C PHE A 167 5.05 -5.30 5.97
N GLY A 168 5.43 -4.09 5.60
CA GLY A 168 5.87 -3.80 4.23
C GLY A 168 6.78 -2.59 4.13
N GLY A 169 6.96 -2.07 2.93
CA GLY A 169 7.85 -0.95 2.68
C GLY A 169 7.21 0.40 2.96
N ILE A 170 7.82 1.21 3.81
CA ILE A 170 7.42 2.61 4.02
C ILE A 170 7.88 3.45 2.81
N PRO A 171 7.16 4.50 2.39
CA PRO A 171 7.53 5.28 1.22
C PRO A 171 8.84 6.04 1.38
N GLY A 172 9.50 6.30 0.28
CA GLY A 172 10.54 7.31 0.18
C GLY A 172 9.96 8.71 0.47
N LYS A 173 10.75 9.57 1.09
CA LYS A 173 10.34 10.90 1.55
C LYS A 173 11.42 11.94 1.26
N PRO A 174 11.12 13.26 1.32
CA PRO A 174 12.04 14.33 0.89
C PRO A 174 13.41 14.34 1.58
N PHE A 175 13.53 13.67 2.71
CA PHE A 175 14.73 13.71 3.55
C PHE A 175 15.27 12.32 3.93
N GLY A 176 14.84 11.25 3.25
CA GLY A 176 15.37 9.93 3.52
C GLY A 176 14.65 8.76 2.87
N ASP A 177 15.33 7.62 2.92
CA ASP A 177 14.80 6.35 2.47
C ASP A 177 13.62 5.90 3.34
N GLY A 178 12.71 5.13 2.74
CA GLY A 178 11.68 4.43 3.48
C GLY A 178 12.23 3.24 4.26
N PRO A 179 11.83 3.02 5.52
CA PRO A 179 12.14 1.81 6.27
C PRO A 179 11.65 0.53 5.57
N ASP A 180 12.46 -0.52 5.64
CA ASP A 180 12.12 -1.85 5.13
C ASP A 180 11.30 -2.63 6.15
N GLY A 181 10.30 -3.39 5.69
CA GLY A 181 9.55 -4.32 6.52
C GLY A 181 8.95 -3.69 7.78
N HIS A 182 8.36 -2.52 7.65
CA HIS A 182 7.86 -1.72 8.77
C HIS A 182 6.34 -1.64 8.78
N SER A 183 5.75 -1.33 9.93
CA SER A 183 4.33 -1.03 10.06
C SER A 183 4.06 0.45 9.91
N LEU A 184 3.01 0.80 9.15
CA LEU A 184 2.47 2.16 9.15
C LEU A 184 1.76 2.47 10.48
N TRP A 185 1.14 1.46 11.08
CA TRP A 185 0.37 1.59 12.31
C TRP A 185 1.31 1.56 13.52
N PRO A 186 1.23 2.51 14.44
CA PRO A 186 2.02 2.49 15.65
C PRO A 186 1.72 1.27 16.51
N ASP A 187 2.71 0.80 17.25
CA ASP A 187 2.63 -0.30 18.22
C ASP A 187 2.25 -1.69 17.66
N PHE A 188 2.21 -1.84 16.34
CA PHE A 188 2.04 -3.17 15.76
C PHE A 188 3.35 -3.93 15.82
N THR A 189 3.29 -5.12 16.41
CA THR A 189 4.41 -6.08 16.46
C THR A 189 3.91 -7.44 15.96
N ASN A 190 4.82 -8.21 15.37
CA ASN A 190 4.53 -9.60 15.02
C ASN A 190 4.51 -10.48 16.26
N VAL A 191 3.75 -11.57 16.17
CA VAL A 191 3.94 -12.69 17.09
C VAL A 191 5.37 -13.18 16.93
N PRO A 192 6.18 -13.31 18.02
CA PRO A 192 7.53 -13.85 17.93
C PRO A 192 7.51 -15.24 17.26
N ASN A 193 8.50 -15.52 16.40
CA ASN A 193 8.54 -16.75 15.63
C ASN A 193 8.50 -18.00 16.51
N GLU A 194 9.20 -17.97 17.64
CA GLU A 194 9.24 -19.06 18.62
C GLU A 194 7.88 -19.35 19.24
N PHE A 195 7.09 -18.30 19.52
CA PHE A 195 5.70 -18.46 19.99
C PHE A 195 4.83 -19.01 18.87
N LEU A 196 4.99 -18.51 17.65
CA LEU A 196 4.21 -18.93 16.52
C LEU A 196 4.40 -20.43 16.26
N GLU A 197 5.66 -20.91 16.19
CA GLU A 197 5.99 -22.32 16.00
C GLU A 197 5.63 -23.20 17.20
N ARG A 198 5.56 -22.61 18.42
CA ARG A 198 5.19 -23.34 19.63
C ARG A 198 3.70 -23.61 19.74
N TYR A 199 2.86 -22.64 19.32
CA TYR A 199 1.42 -22.68 19.59
C TYR A 199 0.57 -22.96 18.36
N PHE A 200 1.17 -22.90 17.16
CA PHE A 200 0.46 -23.17 15.92
C PHE A 200 1.23 -24.21 15.11
N PRO A 201 0.53 -25.13 14.42
CA PRO A 201 1.18 -26.21 13.68
C PRO A 201 1.78 -25.68 12.35
N MET A 202 2.82 -24.87 12.46
CA MET A 202 3.58 -24.32 11.34
C MET A 202 5.03 -24.04 11.71
N VAL A 203 5.87 -23.97 10.68
CA VAL A 203 7.28 -23.58 10.78
C VAL A 203 7.53 -22.39 9.86
N ILE A 204 8.28 -21.40 10.34
CA ILE A 204 8.72 -20.27 9.54
C ILE A 204 10.04 -20.62 8.85
N GLU A 205 9.97 -20.93 7.57
CA GLU A 205 11.16 -21.29 6.77
C GLU A 205 11.94 -20.05 6.30
N LYS A 206 11.24 -18.92 6.17
CA LYS A 206 11.84 -17.66 5.72
C LYS A 206 11.12 -16.46 6.33
N TYR A 207 11.89 -15.48 6.78
CA TYR A 207 11.40 -14.17 7.17
C TYR A 207 12.47 -13.13 6.87
N THR A 208 12.37 -12.50 5.72
CA THR A 208 13.36 -11.54 5.19
C THR A 208 12.67 -10.40 4.51
N THR A 209 13.40 -9.33 4.16
CA THR A 209 12.92 -8.35 3.20
C THR A 209 12.92 -8.93 1.78
N GLU A 210 12.01 -8.46 0.93
CA GLU A 210 12.01 -8.78 -0.50
C GLU A 210 12.87 -7.76 -1.24
N ALA A 211 14.03 -8.17 -1.69
CA ALA A 211 14.97 -7.29 -2.39
C ALA A 211 14.33 -6.66 -3.65
N ASP A 212 14.70 -5.41 -3.95
CA ASP A 212 14.18 -4.62 -5.08
C ASP A 212 12.67 -4.38 -5.04
N SER A 213 11.98 -4.61 -3.94
CA SER A 213 10.53 -4.36 -3.88
C SER A 213 10.18 -2.91 -3.58
N GLY A 214 11.06 -2.16 -2.94
CA GLY A 214 10.94 -0.70 -2.81
C GLY A 214 11.17 0.01 -4.15
N GLY A 215 10.39 1.05 -4.43
CA GLY A 215 10.55 1.90 -5.61
C GLY A 215 11.89 2.62 -5.60
N ALA A 216 12.61 2.59 -6.74
CA ALA A 216 13.87 3.31 -6.88
C ALA A 216 13.65 4.82 -6.84
N GLY A 217 14.56 5.56 -6.19
CA GLY A 217 14.56 7.01 -6.07
C GLY A 217 15.90 7.53 -5.59
N VAL A 218 16.10 8.84 -5.55
CA VAL A 218 17.23 9.39 -4.79
C VAL A 218 17.12 8.97 -3.33
N PHE A 219 15.89 8.93 -2.83
CA PHE A 219 15.50 8.20 -1.63
C PHE A 219 14.58 7.04 -2.03
N ARG A 220 15.05 5.81 -1.81
CA ARG A 220 14.26 4.65 -2.19
C ARG A 220 13.09 4.43 -1.22
N GLY A 221 12.03 3.83 -1.71
CA GLY A 221 11.02 3.23 -0.86
C GLY A 221 11.58 2.01 -0.11
N GLY A 222 11.03 1.73 1.05
CA GLY A 222 11.35 0.53 1.82
C GLY A 222 10.92 -0.74 1.08
N ASN A 223 11.63 -1.82 1.32
CA ASN A 223 11.27 -3.14 0.81
C ASN A 223 10.11 -3.76 1.61
N GLY A 224 9.26 -4.51 0.94
CA GLY A 224 8.29 -5.42 1.56
C GLY A 224 8.96 -6.59 2.26
N VAL A 225 8.16 -7.43 2.87
CA VAL A 225 8.59 -8.63 3.61
C VAL A 225 8.26 -9.88 2.80
N ASN A 226 9.15 -10.86 2.87
CA ASN A 226 8.99 -12.19 2.29
C ASN A 226 9.00 -13.22 3.41
N MET A 227 7.84 -13.77 3.70
CA MET A 227 7.61 -14.80 4.71
C MET A 227 7.26 -16.12 4.02
N THR A 228 7.83 -17.21 4.49
CA THR A 228 7.45 -18.56 4.05
C THR A 228 7.08 -19.39 5.26
N TYR A 229 5.84 -19.85 5.26
CA TYR A 229 5.25 -20.70 6.29
C TYR A 229 5.08 -22.10 5.73
N ARG A 230 5.57 -23.13 6.42
CA ARG A 230 5.28 -24.53 6.13
C ARG A 230 4.31 -25.06 7.16
N PHE A 231 3.18 -25.58 6.73
CA PHE A 231 2.17 -26.16 7.60
C PHE A 231 2.56 -27.57 8.01
N THR A 232 2.42 -27.88 9.30
CA THR A 232 2.75 -29.21 9.86
C THR A 232 1.50 -30.00 10.21
N GLN A 233 0.33 -29.46 9.91
CA GLN A 233 -0.97 -30.08 10.11
C GLN A 233 -1.99 -29.45 9.16
N ASP A 234 -3.09 -30.16 8.92
CA ASP A 234 -4.21 -29.65 8.13
C ASP A 234 -4.90 -28.46 8.81
N GLY A 235 -5.39 -27.53 8.00
CA GLY A 235 -6.11 -26.36 8.47
C GLY A 235 -6.62 -25.49 7.33
N GLN A 236 -7.03 -24.29 7.66
CA GLN A 236 -7.52 -23.30 6.69
C GLN A 236 -6.80 -21.98 6.85
N ILE A 237 -6.47 -21.35 5.74
CA ILE A 237 -5.95 -20.00 5.72
C ILE A 237 -6.94 -19.03 5.08
N SER A 238 -6.97 -17.81 5.60
CA SER A 238 -7.59 -16.64 4.97
C SER A 238 -6.57 -15.53 4.88
N ILE A 239 -6.59 -14.80 3.77
CA ILE A 239 -5.64 -13.70 3.50
C ILE A 239 -6.44 -12.46 3.17
N HIS A 240 -6.13 -11.35 3.87
CA HIS A 240 -6.59 -10.02 3.52
C HIS A 240 -5.38 -9.15 3.22
N ASP A 241 -5.21 -8.78 1.97
CA ASP A 241 -4.07 -8.02 1.47
C ASP A 241 -4.51 -7.10 0.32
N ASP A 242 -3.62 -6.25 -0.17
CA ASP A 242 -3.88 -5.34 -1.30
C ASP A 242 -2.60 -5.09 -2.11
N ARG A 243 -2.60 -4.08 -2.99
CA ARG A 243 -1.42 -3.67 -3.80
C ARG A 243 -0.82 -4.79 -4.67
N TRP A 244 -1.60 -5.82 -5.00
CA TRP A 244 -1.18 -6.88 -5.92
C TRP A 244 -1.39 -6.51 -7.39
N PHE A 245 -2.32 -5.58 -7.68
CA PHE A 245 -2.69 -5.16 -9.03
C PHE A 245 -2.20 -3.75 -9.32
N VAL A 246 -2.58 -2.74 -8.54
CA VAL A 246 -2.10 -1.37 -8.64
C VAL A 246 -0.92 -1.17 -7.69
N PRO A 247 0.28 -0.84 -8.20
CA PRO A 247 1.46 -0.66 -7.36
C PRO A 247 1.39 0.65 -6.54
N PRO A 248 2.10 0.76 -5.43
CA PRO A 248 2.35 2.03 -4.76
C PRO A 248 3.11 2.99 -5.68
N TRP A 249 2.61 4.20 -5.86
CA TRP A 249 3.18 5.21 -6.75
C TRP A 249 4.43 5.88 -6.15
N GLY A 250 5.36 6.31 -7.05
CA GLY A 250 6.52 7.15 -6.72
C GLY A 250 6.26 8.62 -6.95
N VAL A 251 7.17 9.49 -6.49
CA VAL A 251 7.06 10.95 -6.66
C VAL A 251 8.36 11.59 -7.12
N ASN A 252 8.24 12.74 -7.80
CA ASN A 252 9.36 13.59 -8.24
C ASN A 252 10.44 12.82 -9.03
N GLY A 253 10.01 11.84 -9.84
CA GLY A 253 10.91 10.98 -10.63
C GLY A 253 11.19 9.62 -9.97
N GLY A 254 10.79 9.41 -8.72
CA GLY A 254 10.83 8.10 -8.07
C GLY A 254 9.97 7.07 -8.76
N GLN A 255 10.37 5.81 -8.68
CA GLN A 255 9.68 4.71 -9.33
C GLN A 255 8.59 4.13 -8.42
N PRO A 256 7.55 3.53 -9.01
CA PRO A 256 6.59 2.73 -8.24
C PRO A 256 7.28 1.55 -7.55
N ALA A 257 6.72 1.14 -6.42
CA ALA A 257 7.16 -0.07 -5.74
C ALA A 257 6.65 -1.34 -6.47
N LYS A 258 7.23 -2.49 -6.12
CA LYS A 258 6.70 -3.79 -6.54
C LYS A 258 5.45 -4.16 -5.74
N ARG A 259 4.61 -4.95 -6.39
CA ARG A 259 3.33 -5.42 -5.88
C ARG A 259 3.49 -6.60 -4.94
N SER A 260 2.49 -6.83 -4.08
CA SER A 260 2.40 -8.05 -3.27
C SER A 260 2.05 -9.27 -4.11
N TRP A 261 2.42 -10.46 -3.61
CA TRP A 261 2.02 -11.74 -4.21
C TRP A 261 2.07 -12.88 -3.18
N LYS A 262 1.32 -13.93 -3.42
CA LYS A 262 1.25 -15.11 -2.57
C LYS A 262 1.31 -16.36 -3.42
N LYS A 263 2.10 -17.31 -2.98
CA LYS A 263 2.29 -18.59 -3.66
C LYS A 263 2.12 -19.74 -2.67
N LEU A 264 1.12 -20.56 -2.91
CA LEU A 264 0.92 -21.79 -2.18
C LEU A 264 1.56 -22.93 -2.97
N THR A 265 2.50 -23.62 -2.36
CA THR A 265 3.14 -24.83 -2.90
C THR A 265 2.62 -26.01 -2.09
N ARG A 266 1.98 -26.95 -2.76
CA ARG A 266 1.45 -28.15 -2.13
C ARG A 266 2.56 -29.16 -1.84
N ALA A 267 2.30 -30.08 -0.93
CA ALA A 267 3.24 -31.15 -0.59
C ALA A 267 3.65 -32.02 -1.80
N ASP A 268 2.80 -32.14 -2.81
CA ASP A 268 3.10 -32.83 -4.09
C ASP A 268 3.93 -32.00 -5.09
N GLY A 269 4.27 -30.77 -4.72
CA GLY A 269 5.04 -29.83 -5.55
C GLY A 269 4.20 -29.00 -6.51
N SER A 270 2.89 -29.19 -6.58
CA SER A 270 2.00 -28.31 -7.36
C SER A 270 1.96 -26.90 -6.78
N VAL A 271 1.79 -25.89 -7.64
CA VAL A 271 1.89 -24.47 -7.26
C VAL A 271 0.63 -23.73 -7.67
N GLU A 272 0.10 -22.92 -6.76
CA GLU A 272 -1.03 -22.04 -6.96
C GLU A 272 -0.69 -20.60 -6.55
N MET A 273 -1.02 -19.60 -7.39
CA MET A 273 -0.97 -18.19 -7.02
C MET A 273 -2.29 -17.80 -6.37
N LEU A 274 -2.23 -17.29 -5.13
CA LEU A 274 -3.42 -16.87 -4.40
C LEU A 274 -3.71 -15.39 -4.61
N GLY A 275 -5.01 -15.08 -4.66
CA GLY A 275 -5.51 -13.69 -4.63
C GLY A 275 -5.13 -12.96 -3.35
N ALA A 276 -5.30 -11.64 -3.36
CA ALA A 276 -5.00 -10.80 -2.20
C ALA A 276 -6.07 -10.92 -1.09
N LYS A 277 -7.30 -11.22 -1.47
CA LYS A 277 -8.42 -11.41 -0.55
C LYS A 277 -9.04 -12.79 -0.83
N VAL A 278 -8.65 -13.75 -0.01
CA VAL A 278 -9.14 -15.13 -0.11
C VAL A 278 -9.52 -15.67 1.27
N ASP A 279 -10.56 -16.47 1.30
CA ASP A 279 -11.06 -17.08 2.53
C ASP A 279 -11.13 -18.61 2.40
N ARG A 280 -10.89 -19.29 3.53
CA ARG A 280 -11.09 -20.73 3.69
C ARG A 280 -10.35 -21.60 2.68
N ILE A 281 -9.12 -21.21 2.34
CA ILE A 281 -8.24 -22.07 1.54
C ILE A 281 -7.73 -23.19 2.43
N ASN A 282 -8.07 -24.45 2.09
CA ASN A 282 -7.55 -25.59 2.81
C ASN A 282 -6.05 -25.75 2.56
N VAL A 283 -5.30 -25.96 3.63
CA VAL A 283 -3.88 -26.30 3.61
C VAL A 283 -3.70 -27.63 4.31
N HIS A 284 -2.72 -28.41 3.88
CA HIS A 284 -2.42 -29.74 4.39
C HIS A 284 -1.00 -29.81 4.93
N GLU A 285 -0.72 -30.81 5.74
CA GLU A 285 0.63 -31.09 6.21
C GLU A 285 1.62 -31.15 5.03
N GLY A 286 2.72 -30.38 5.15
CA GLY A 286 3.75 -30.27 4.12
C GLY A 286 3.51 -29.16 3.09
N ASP A 287 2.33 -28.56 3.02
CA ASP A 287 2.09 -27.38 2.18
C ASP A 287 2.91 -26.17 2.69
N SER A 288 3.31 -25.31 1.77
CA SER A 288 4.11 -24.11 2.07
C SER A 288 3.48 -22.87 1.43
N LEU A 289 3.22 -21.84 2.23
CA LEU A 289 2.75 -20.53 1.79
C LEU A 289 3.91 -19.54 1.77
N GLN A 290 4.31 -19.07 0.61
CA GLN A 290 5.16 -17.89 0.47
C GLN A 290 4.29 -16.64 0.33
N TYR A 291 4.41 -15.75 1.30
CA TYR A 291 3.64 -14.51 1.40
C TYR A 291 4.58 -13.32 1.30
N VAL A 292 4.48 -12.55 0.21
CA VAL A 292 5.31 -11.38 -0.04
C VAL A 292 4.43 -10.13 -0.06
N THR A 293 4.74 -9.19 0.82
CA THR A 293 4.07 -7.90 0.89
C THR A 293 4.72 -6.90 -0.06
N TRP A 294 4.10 -5.76 -0.28
CA TRP A 294 4.59 -4.74 -1.22
C TRP A 294 5.60 -3.78 -0.59
N GLY A 295 6.39 -3.13 -1.46
CA GLY A 295 7.32 -2.06 -1.08
C GLY A 295 6.64 -0.68 -1.01
N GLY A 296 7.37 0.32 -0.55
CA GLY A 296 7.02 1.74 -0.67
C GLY A 296 7.51 2.33 -1.99
N GLY A 297 6.80 3.33 -2.53
CA GLY A 297 7.24 4.08 -3.71
C GLY A 297 8.51 4.88 -3.45
N GLY A 298 9.30 5.14 -4.50
CA GLY A 298 10.53 5.94 -4.44
C GLY A 298 10.25 7.44 -4.47
N TRP A 299 11.17 8.21 -3.92
CA TRP A 299 11.15 9.66 -3.95
C TRP A 299 12.35 10.22 -4.72
N GLY A 300 12.09 11.13 -5.65
CA GLY A 300 13.13 11.81 -6.44
C GLY A 300 13.80 10.90 -7.48
N ASP A 301 14.57 11.51 -8.37
CA ASP A 301 15.20 10.81 -9.48
C ASP A 301 16.20 9.73 -9.02
N PRO A 302 15.99 8.44 -9.32
CA PRO A 302 16.92 7.38 -8.95
C PRO A 302 18.32 7.56 -9.57
N LEU A 303 18.44 8.29 -10.66
CA LEU A 303 19.72 8.56 -11.30
C LEU A 303 20.58 9.58 -10.53
N GLU A 304 20.04 10.20 -9.50
CA GLU A 304 20.77 11.08 -8.58
C GLU A 304 21.25 10.36 -7.29
N ARG A 305 20.77 9.12 -7.04
CA ARG A 305 21.23 8.33 -5.88
C ARG A 305 22.72 8.04 -5.97
N ASP A 306 23.43 8.16 -4.84
CA ASP A 306 24.85 7.81 -4.76
C ASP A 306 25.10 6.35 -5.19
N PRO A 307 25.92 6.08 -6.23
CA PRO A 307 26.21 4.72 -6.66
C PRO A 307 26.85 3.83 -5.57
N GLU A 308 27.63 4.40 -4.65
CA GLU A 308 28.22 3.64 -3.55
C GLU A 308 27.21 3.26 -2.50
N LEU A 309 26.16 4.07 -2.30
CA LEU A 309 25.02 3.69 -1.45
C LEU A 309 24.28 2.49 -2.06
N VAL A 310 24.02 2.47 -3.36
CA VAL A 310 23.42 1.32 -4.06
C VAL A 310 24.31 0.08 -3.91
N ALA A 311 25.63 0.22 -4.05
CA ALA A 311 26.57 -0.90 -3.83
C ALA A 311 26.54 -1.41 -2.38
N LYS A 312 26.38 -0.52 -1.40
CA LYS A 312 26.18 -0.90 0.01
C LYS A 312 24.90 -1.71 0.20
N GLU A 313 23.81 -1.28 -0.40
CA GLU A 313 22.50 -1.96 -0.34
C GLU A 313 22.52 -3.33 -1.01
N ILE A 314 23.31 -3.49 -2.08
CA ILE A 314 23.54 -4.82 -2.68
C ILE A 314 24.23 -5.75 -1.69
N ARG A 315 25.26 -5.27 -0.97
CA ARG A 315 25.95 -6.06 0.06
C ARG A 315 25.04 -6.42 1.23
N GLN A 316 24.03 -5.59 1.50
CA GLN A 316 23.04 -5.83 2.56
C GLN A 316 21.87 -6.72 2.10
N GLY A 317 21.79 -7.06 0.80
CA GLY A 317 20.69 -7.86 0.25
C GLY A 317 19.39 -7.08 0.06
N LEU A 318 19.43 -5.76 0.13
CA LEU A 318 18.25 -4.88 -0.05
C LEU A 318 17.97 -4.58 -1.53
N VAL A 319 19.03 -4.55 -2.34
CA VAL A 319 19.00 -4.35 -3.79
C VAL A 319 19.79 -5.48 -4.45
N THR A 320 19.32 -5.97 -5.59
CA THR A 320 20.09 -6.95 -6.39
C THR A 320 20.99 -6.24 -7.42
N ASN A 321 21.94 -6.97 -8.02
CA ASN A 321 22.72 -6.44 -9.15
C ASN A 321 21.82 -6.03 -10.33
N LYS A 322 20.68 -6.69 -10.51
CA LYS A 322 19.67 -6.36 -11.52
C LYS A 322 18.94 -5.08 -11.14
N GLY A 323 18.49 -4.97 -9.88
CA GLY A 323 17.81 -3.77 -9.36
C GLY A 323 18.70 -2.52 -9.35
N ALA A 324 20.03 -2.68 -9.26
CA ALA A 324 20.96 -1.56 -9.40
C ALA A 324 20.83 -0.81 -10.74
N LEU A 325 20.35 -1.49 -11.78
CA LEU A 325 20.12 -0.85 -13.10
C LEU A 325 19.00 0.18 -13.07
N ASP A 326 18.03 0.04 -12.15
CA ASP A 326 16.95 1.02 -11.98
C ASP A 326 17.50 2.39 -11.48
N TYR A 327 18.67 2.36 -10.82
CA TYR A 327 19.43 3.54 -10.41
C TYR A 327 20.49 3.97 -11.45
N GLY A 328 20.54 3.30 -12.59
CA GLY A 328 21.58 3.48 -13.59
C GLY A 328 22.97 3.09 -13.09
N VAL A 329 23.08 2.19 -12.10
CA VAL A 329 24.35 1.77 -11.51
C VAL A 329 24.77 0.42 -12.11
N VAL A 330 26.02 0.37 -12.58
CA VAL A 330 26.64 -0.84 -13.16
C VAL A 330 27.65 -1.40 -12.18
N MET A 331 27.43 -2.64 -11.76
CA MET A 331 28.35 -3.38 -10.88
C MET A 331 29.35 -4.21 -11.70
N SER A 332 30.60 -4.25 -11.28
CA SER A 332 31.64 -5.09 -11.85
C SER A 332 32.50 -5.67 -10.73
N ARG A 333 32.57 -6.98 -10.64
CA ARG A 333 33.38 -7.71 -9.62
C ARG A 333 33.12 -7.21 -8.17
N GLY A 334 31.85 -6.94 -7.84
CA GLY A 334 31.42 -6.49 -6.51
C GLY A 334 31.66 -5.00 -6.19
N LYS A 335 32.10 -4.20 -7.18
CA LYS A 335 32.32 -2.76 -7.05
C LYS A 335 31.54 -1.99 -8.13
N VAL A 336 31.31 -0.72 -7.89
CA VAL A 336 30.70 0.17 -8.90
C VAL A 336 31.67 0.39 -10.05
N ASP A 337 31.21 0.17 -11.28
CA ASP A 337 31.89 0.61 -12.50
C ASP A 337 31.43 2.03 -12.83
N MET A 338 32.15 3.03 -12.30
CA MET A 338 31.79 4.45 -12.43
C MET A 338 31.73 4.92 -13.89
N ALA A 339 32.59 4.39 -14.78
CA ALA A 339 32.60 4.78 -16.19
C ALA A 339 31.32 4.29 -16.89
N LYS A 340 30.96 3.02 -16.72
CA LYS A 340 29.71 2.46 -17.28
C LYS A 340 28.48 3.05 -16.63
N THR A 341 28.49 3.31 -15.32
CA THR A 341 27.41 4.00 -14.59
C THR A 341 27.12 5.37 -15.18
N LYS A 342 28.15 6.18 -15.43
CA LYS A 342 28.00 7.50 -16.06
C LYS A 342 27.38 7.41 -17.46
N ILE A 343 27.81 6.45 -18.26
CA ILE A 343 27.27 6.23 -19.61
C ILE A 343 25.81 5.81 -19.54
N LEU A 344 25.49 4.83 -18.69
CA LEU A 344 24.12 4.33 -18.52
C LEU A 344 23.18 5.43 -18.04
N ARG A 345 23.55 6.19 -17.01
CA ARG A 345 22.76 7.32 -16.50
C ARG A 345 22.51 8.39 -17.56
N ALA A 346 23.54 8.73 -18.34
CA ALA A 346 23.38 9.69 -19.43
C ALA A 346 22.41 9.18 -20.52
N LYS A 347 22.43 7.88 -20.83
CA LYS A 347 21.46 7.25 -21.73
C LYS A 347 20.05 7.32 -21.16
N MET A 348 19.85 6.85 -19.93
CA MET A 348 18.54 6.82 -19.26
C MET A 348 17.91 8.23 -19.15
N ARG A 349 18.71 9.26 -18.82
CA ARG A 349 18.21 10.64 -18.77
C ARG A 349 17.69 11.14 -20.12
N ARG A 350 18.30 10.72 -21.22
CA ARG A 350 17.83 11.09 -22.58
C ARG A 350 16.55 10.37 -22.98
N GLU A 351 16.37 9.13 -22.50
CA GLU A 351 15.27 8.26 -22.92
C GLU A 351 13.99 8.44 -22.11
N ARG A 352 14.08 8.89 -20.85
CA ARG A 352 12.93 8.91 -19.91
C ARG A 352 11.93 10.05 -20.11
N GLY A 353 12.25 11.10 -20.88
CA GLY A 353 11.39 12.28 -21.06
C GLY A 353 11.30 13.17 -19.81
N ASN A 354 10.19 13.89 -19.68
CA ASN A 354 9.92 14.77 -18.54
C ASN A 354 9.59 13.95 -17.26
N ILE A 355 10.02 14.50 -16.12
CA ILE A 355 9.67 13.96 -14.82
C ILE A 355 8.34 14.58 -14.38
N GLU A 356 7.34 13.72 -14.14
CA GLU A 356 6.08 14.10 -13.54
C GLU A 356 6.17 14.02 -12.01
N VAL A 357 5.31 14.78 -11.32
CA VAL A 357 5.26 14.77 -9.86
C VAL A 357 4.88 13.39 -9.34
N PHE A 358 3.86 12.76 -9.94
CA PHE A 358 3.39 11.44 -9.54
C PHE A 358 3.69 10.41 -10.63
N ASN A 359 4.27 9.29 -10.23
CA ASN A 359 4.56 8.16 -11.11
C ASN A 359 3.74 6.94 -10.65
N TYR A 360 2.59 6.74 -11.26
CA TYR A 360 1.69 5.62 -10.97
C TYR A 360 2.16 4.28 -11.58
N GLY A 361 3.20 4.32 -12.40
CA GLY A 361 3.58 3.18 -13.24
C GLY A 361 2.61 2.99 -14.41
N PRO A 362 2.39 1.74 -14.85
CA PRO A 362 1.47 1.48 -15.97
C PRO A 362 0.03 1.86 -15.63
N ASN A 363 -0.71 2.38 -16.60
CA ASN A 363 -2.12 2.65 -16.43
C ASN A 363 -2.97 1.36 -16.23
N ILE A 364 -4.18 1.51 -15.74
CA ILE A 364 -5.09 0.39 -15.39
C ILE A 364 -5.32 -0.56 -16.58
N GLU A 365 -5.44 -0.05 -17.79
CA GLU A 365 -5.65 -0.89 -19.00
C GLU A 365 -4.43 -1.75 -19.29
N THR A 366 -3.24 -1.20 -19.16
CA THR A 366 -1.97 -1.94 -19.32
C THR A 366 -1.81 -2.99 -18.21
N LEU A 367 -2.14 -2.63 -16.97
CA LEU A 367 -2.13 -3.58 -15.86
C LEU A 367 -3.11 -4.73 -16.10
N ARG A 368 -4.33 -4.46 -16.58
CA ARG A 368 -5.31 -5.49 -16.95
C ARG A 368 -4.78 -6.43 -18.03
N LYS A 369 -4.22 -5.87 -19.10
CA LYS A 369 -3.67 -6.64 -20.24
C LYS A 369 -2.54 -7.59 -19.81
N ASN A 370 -1.72 -7.15 -18.86
CA ASN A 370 -0.52 -7.87 -18.45
C ASN A 370 -0.71 -8.72 -17.19
N SER A 371 -1.85 -8.64 -16.50
CA SER A 371 -2.06 -9.20 -15.16
C SER A 371 -1.64 -10.68 -15.08
N MET A 372 -2.21 -11.54 -15.93
CA MET A 372 -1.90 -12.97 -15.91
C MET A 372 -0.41 -13.25 -16.10
N LYS A 373 0.25 -12.51 -17.02
CA LYS A 373 1.69 -12.69 -17.29
C LYS A 373 2.56 -12.25 -16.12
N GLU A 374 2.19 -11.16 -15.45
CA GLU A 374 3.01 -10.51 -14.43
C GLU A 374 2.73 -11.01 -13.01
N THR A 375 1.50 -11.46 -12.73
CA THR A 375 1.07 -11.83 -11.38
C THR A 375 0.65 -13.31 -11.26
N GLY A 376 0.41 -13.99 -12.38
CA GLY A 376 -0.21 -15.33 -12.39
C GLY A 376 -1.70 -15.33 -12.07
N LEU A 377 -2.32 -14.14 -11.94
CA LEU A 377 -3.73 -13.97 -11.61
C LEU A 377 -4.48 -13.24 -12.73
N PRO A 378 -5.77 -13.56 -12.95
CA PRO A 378 -6.60 -12.80 -13.86
C PRO A 378 -6.78 -11.37 -13.36
N ALA A 379 -6.86 -10.41 -14.29
CA ALA A 379 -7.16 -9.02 -13.93
C ALA A 379 -8.55 -8.92 -13.28
N PRO A 380 -8.72 -8.05 -12.26
CA PRO A 380 -10.04 -7.80 -11.70
C PRO A 380 -10.94 -7.18 -12.76
N LYS A 381 -12.20 -7.59 -12.81
CA LYS A 381 -13.21 -7.07 -13.75
C LYS A 381 -13.64 -5.66 -13.33
N GLN A 382 -13.98 -4.82 -14.31
CA GLN A 382 -14.56 -3.52 -14.01
C GLN A 382 -15.79 -3.69 -13.11
N PRO A 383 -15.88 -2.99 -11.97
CA PRO A 383 -17.07 -3.02 -11.14
C PRO A 383 -18.32 -2.60 -11.92
N ILE A 384 -19.42 -3.31 -11.72
CA ILE A 384 -20.71 -2.97 -12.29
C ILE A 384 -21.56 -2.42 -11.17
N TRP A 385 -21.89 -1.14 -11.26
CA TRP A 385 -22.74 -0.49 -10.27
C TRP A 385 -24.20 -0.77 -10.57
N LYS A 386 -24.96 -1.28 -9.58
CA LYS A 386 -26.42 -1.27 -9.66
C LYS A 386 -26.83 0.20 -9.60
N SER A 387 -27.62 0.67 -10.57
CA SER A 387 -28.26 1.97 -10.45
C SER A 387 -28.99 2.02 -9.12
N ALA A 388 -28.76 3.06 -8.32
CA ALA A 388 -29.50 3.25 -7.08
C ALA A 388 -31.00 3.10 -7.40
N PRO A 389 -31.79 2.34 -6.61
CA PRO A 389 -33.23 2.32 -6.79
C PRO A 389 -33.69 3.78 -6.72
N ILE A 390 -34.39 4.23 -7.76
CA ILE A 390 -35.07 5.53 -7.77
C ILE A 390 -35.92 5.49 -6.51
N ALA A 391 -35.60 6.34 -5.52
CA ALA A 391 -36.44 6.50 -4.34
C ALA A 391 -37.82 6.87 -4.89
N GLU A 392 -38.78 5.95 -4.79
CA GLU A 392 -40.18 6.29 -4.98
C GLU A 392 -40.47 7.43 -4.02
N ALA A 393 -40.74 8.60 -4.58
CA ALA A 393 -41.18 9.74 -3.79
C ALA A 393 -42.39 9.27 -3.01
N ALA A 394 -42.26 9.14 -1.70
CA ALA A 394 -43.37 8.95 -0.80
C ALA A 394 -44.22 10.23 -0.90
N GLU A 395 -45.35 10.14 -1.55
CA GLU A 395 -46.44 11.11 -1.47
C GLU A 395 -47.03 11.18 -0.05
#